data_3735d1d12c475d30b82eb822c4be2089
#
_entry.id   3735d1d12c475d30b82eb822c4be2089
#
_cell.length_a   1.000
_cell.length_b   1.000
_cell.length_c   1.000
_cell.angle_alpha   90.00
_cell.angle_beta   90.00
_cell.angle_gamma   90.00
#
_symmetry.space_group_name_H-M   'P 1'
#
loop_
_entity.id
_entity.type
_entity.pdbx_description
1 polymer ?
#
loop_
_entity_poly.entity_id
_entity_poly.type
_entity_poly.pdbx_seq_one_letter_code
_entity_poly.pdbx_strand_id
1 'polypeptide(L)'
;GIDDYGIYGVVAGLITMFGFMNAAMSSSTQRYLAFNLGLKDSIKLQQTFTTAVNIHLLIALLSFLLAEAVGLWAINHLLDIPTDRLVAANKVFQYSLITFVFGIIQVPYHAATIAYERMNVYASISIVDAVLKLIAAYLLLMAPVDRLVFYSQLLAAISGISFLLYFVYVQLQLKEMVIPPQNHSMN
;
A
#
# COMPACT_ATOMS: atom_id res chain seq x y z
N GLY A 1 5.63 -4.14 -26.70
CA GLY A 1 6.03 -5.35 -27.39
C GLY A 1 6.12 -6.56 -26.45
N ILE A 2 6.59 -7.70 -26.94
CA ILE A 2 6.77 -8.94 -26.14
C ILE A 2 7.72 -8.70 -24.98
N ASP A 3 8.78 -7.91 -25.22
CA ASP A 3 9.78 -7.58 -24.21
C ASP A 3 9.22 -6.74 -23.06
N ASP A 4 8.36 -5.76 -23.36
CA ASP A 4 7.67 -4.94 -22.35
C ASP A 4 6.74 -5.80 -21.50
N TYR A 5 6.08 -6.80 -22.09
CA TYR A 5 5.24 -7.75 -21.39
C TYR A 5 6.03 -8.66 -20.44
N GLY A 6 7.23 -9.09 -20.87
CA GLY A 6 8.14 -9.88 -20.04
C GLY A 6 8.63 -9.13 -18.82
N ILE A 7 9.08 -7.88 -18.98
CA ILE A 7 9.51 -7.01 -17.87
C ILE A 7 8.36 -6.77 -16.90
N TYR A 8 7.17 -6.45 -17.42
CA TYR A 8 5.98 -6.27 -16.60
C TYR A 8 5.60 -7.54 -15.84
N GLY A 9 5.69 -8.71 -16.49
CA GLY A 9 5.40 -10.01 -15.88
C GLY A 9 6.29 -10.36 -14.69
N VAL A 10 7.59 -10.07 -14.76
CA VAL A 10 8.54 -10.30 -13.65
C VAL A 10 8.26 -9.35 -12.50
N VAL A 11 8.08 -8.06 -12.77
CA VAL A 11 7.77 -7.05 -11.75
C VAL A 11 6.40 -7.32 -11.11
N ALA A 12 5.38 -7.63 -11.92
CA ALA A 12 4.06 -7.96 -11.44
C ALA A 12 4.02 -9.27 -10.62
N GLY A 13 4.84 -10.27 -10.98
CA GLY A 13 4.99 -11.52 -10.24
C GLY A 13 5.53 -11.29 -8.83
N LEU A 14 6.55 -10.47 -8.67
CA LEU A 14 7.07 -10.07 -7.36
C LEU A 14 6.00 -9.33 -6.54
N ILE A 15 5.27 -8.38 -7.13
CA ILE A 15 4.21 -7.63 -6.47
C ILE A 15 3.08 -8.57 -5.99
N THR A 16 2.72 -9.58 -6.80
CA THR A 16 1.64 -10.54 -6.45
C THR A 16 2.06 -11.42 -5.27
N MET A 17 3.31 -11.84 -5.21
CA MET A 17 3.86 -12.61 -4.10
C MET A 17 3.79 -11.82 -2.78
N PHE A 18 4.07 -10.52 -2.82
CA PHE A 18 3.91 -9.63 -1.66
C PHE A 18 2.45 -9.33 -1.31
N GLY A 19 1.53 -9.40 -2.27
CA GLY A 19 0.09 -9.25 -2.04
C GLY A 19 -0.46 -10.30 -1.08
N PHE A 20 0.02 -11.53 -1.14
CA PHE A 20 -0.35 -12.59 -0.20
C PHE A 20 0.10 -12.28 1.24
N MET A 21 1.32 -11.78 1.41
CA MET A 21 1.81 -11.35 2.72
C MET A 21 0.94 -10.22 3.30
N ASN A 22 0.61 -9.21 2.50
CA ASN A 22 -0.26 -8.11 2.91
C ASN A 22 -1.64 -8.59 3.36
N ALA A 23 -2.24 -9.55 2.68
CA ALA A 23 -3.53 -10.12 3.05
C ALA A 23 -3.47 -10.83 4.41
N ALA A 24 -2.44 -11.63 4.66
CA ALA A 24 -2.24 -12.32 5.93
C ALA A 24 -2.01 -11.33 7.09
N MET A 25 -1.20 -10.30 6.87
CA MET A 25 -0.93 -9.26 7.86
C MET A 25 -2.18 -8.42 8.16
N SER A 26 -2.96 -8.07 7.13
CA SER A 26 -4.23 -7.36 7.28
C SER A 26 -5.22 -8.16 8.12
N SER A 27 -5.41 -9.45 7.81
CA SER A 27 -6.30 -10.34 8.55
C SER A 27 -5.92 -10.47 10.03
N SER A 28 -4.63 -10.61 10.33
CA SER A 28 -4.13 -10.66 11.69
C SER A 28 -4.41 -9.36 12.44
N THR A 29 -4.09 -8.21 11.84
CA THR A 29 -4.31 -6.89 12.45
C THR A 29 -5.80 -6.65 12.70
N GLN A 30 -6.68 -6.97 11.73
CA GLN A 30 -8.14 -6.87 11.88
C GLN A 30 -8.63 -7.67 13.09
N ARG A 31 -8.17 -8.91 13.25
CA ARG A 31 -8.60 -9.79 14.35
C ARG A 31 -8.25 -9.19 15.70
N TYR A 32 -7.03 -8.69 15.88
CA TYR A 32 -6.61 -8.09 17.16
C TYR A 32 -7.35 -6.78 17.46
N LEU A 33 -7.58 -5.95 16.45
CA LEU A 33 -8.35 -4.71 16.62
C LEU A 33 -9.80 -5.00 16.96
N ALA A 34 -10.45 -5.93 16.25
CA ALA A 34 -11.85 -6.34 16.53
C ALA A 34 -12.00 -6.94 17.92
N PHE A 35 -11.03 -7.74 18.37
CA PHE A 35 -11.02 -8.31 19.72
C PHE A 35 -10.98 -7.22 20.81
N ASN A 36 -10.08 -6.25 20.68
CA ASN A 36 -9.95 -5.16 21.66
C ASN A 36 -11.15 -4.20 21.61
N LEU A 37 -11.76 -4.00 20.44
CA LEU A 37 -13.03 -3.30 20.30
C LEU A 37 -14.15 -4.01 21.05
N GLY A 38 -14.25 -5.32 20.93
CA GLY A 38 -15.26 -6.12 21.66
C GLY A 38 -15.10 -6.06 23.17
N LEU A 39 -13.87 -5.96 23.67
CA LEU A 39 -13.56 -5.77 25.09
C LEU A 39 -13.81 -4.34 25.60
N LYS A 40 -14.07 -3.37 24.70
CA LYS A 40 -14.18 -1.93 25.01
C LYS A 40 -12.95 -1.37 25.74
N ASP A 41 -11.78 -1.95 25.51
CA ASP A 41 -10.51 -1.54 26.10
C ASP A 41 -9.82 -0.55 25.14
N SER A 42 -10.12 0.74 25.29
CA SER A 42 -9.58 1.80 24.42
C SER A 42 -8.06 1.93 24.50
N ILE A 43 -7.45 1.62 25.66
CA ILE A 43 -6.00 1.69 25.83
C ILE A 43 -5.33 0.57 25.04
N LYS A 44 -5.80 -0.66 25.17
CA LYS A 44 -5.26 -1.78 24.38
C LYS A 44 -5.54 -1.63 22.89
N LEU A 45 -6.68 -1.08 22.52
CA LEU A 45 -7.01 -0.80 21.14
C LEU A 45 -5.99 0.16 20.50
N GLN A 46 -5.70 1.27 21.18
CA GLN A 46 -4.68 2.24 20.75
C GLN A 46 -3.29 1.62 20.68
N GLN A 47 -2.89 0.87 21.71
CA GLN A 47 -1.60 0.19 21.71
C GLN A 47 -1.47 -0.81 20.55
N THR A 48 -2.53 -1.59 20.30
CA THR A 48 -2.56 -2.54 19.18
C THR A 48 -2.44 -1.84 17.83
N PHE A 49 -3.18 -0.73 17.63
CA PHE A 49 -3.11 0.04 16.40
C PHE A 49 -1.73 0.65 16.18
N THR A 50 -1.19 1.34 17.20
CA THR A 50 0.13 1.96 17.13
C THR A 50 1.23 0.93 16.88
N THR A 51 1.15 -0.23 17.55
CA THR A 51 2.09 -1.34 17.34
C THR A 51 1.98 -1.87 15.90
N ALA A 52 0.77 -2.04 15.39
CA ALA A 52 0.56 -2.48 14.01
C ALA A 52 1.16 -1.46 13.01
N VAL A 53 0.94 -0.16 13.20
CA VAL A 53 1.53 0.88 12.36
C VAL A 53 3.07 0.82 12.38
N ASN A 54 3.67 0.74 13.57
CA ASN A 54 5.12 0.69 13.73
C ASN A 54 5.74 -0.57 13.08
N ILE A 55 5.10 -1.73 13.23
CA ILE A 55 5.54 -2.98 12.60
C ILE A 55 5.47 -2.84 11.08
N HIS A 56 4.37 -2.30 10.53
CA HIS A 56 4.23 -2.14 9.07
C HIS A 56 5.21 -1.11 8.52
N LEU A 57 5.51 -0.03 9.26
CA LEU A 57 6.55 0.93 8.88
C LEU A 57 7.94 0.27 8.85
N LEU A 58 8.26 -0.56 9.84
CA LEU A 58 9.51 -1.30 9.88
C LEU A 58 9.60 -2.30 8.70
N ILE A 59 8.53 -3.04 8.44
CA ILE A 59 8.47 -3.97 7.31
C ILE A 59 8.61 -3.22 5.98
N ALA A 60 7.91 -2.09 5.82
CA ALA A 60 8.00 -1.26 4.62
C ALA A 60 9.44 -0.76 4.39
N LEU A 61 10.11 -0.29 5.45
CA LEU A 61 11.50 0.16 5.38
C LEU A 61 12.45 -0.99 5.01
N LEU A 62 12.35 -2.14 5.69
CA LEU A 62 13.21 -3.28 5.40
C LEU A 62 12.97 -3.82 3.99
N SER A 63 11.71 -3.94 3.57
CA SER A 63 11.35 -4.38 2.23
C SER A 63 11.83 -3.39 1.16
N PHE A 64 11.74 -2.09 1.42
CA PHE A 64 12.28 -1.06 0.53
C PHE A 64 13.78 -1.21 0.35
N LEU A 65 14.55 -1.31 1.45
CA LEU A 65 16.01 -1.44 1.41
C LEU A 65 16.44 -2.74 0.69
N LEU A 66 15.77 -3.86 0.97
CA LEU A 66 16.04 -5.13 0.30
C LEU A 66 15.72 -5.07 -1.19
N ALA A 67 14.56 -4.50 -1.55
CA ALA A 67 14.16 -4.37 -2.94
C ALA A 67 15.09 -3.43 -3.71
N GLU A 68 15.54 -2.31 -3.11
CA GLU A 68 16.56 -1.43 -3.71
C GLU A 68 17.87 -2.19 -3.97
N ALA A 69 18.38 -2.86 -2.95
CA ALA A 69 19.67 -3.55 -3.07
C ALA A 69 19.61 -4.70 -4.09
N VAL A 70 18.62 -5.60 -3.97
CA VAL A 70 18.51 -6.80 -4.79
C VAL A 70 17.87 -6.52 -6.14
N GLY A 71 16.80 -5.68 -6.16
CA GLY A 71 16.04 -5.40 -7.36
C GLY A 71 16.82 -4.59 -8.38
N LEU A 72 17.51 -3.51 -7.96
CA LEU A 72 18.37 -2.75 -8.86
C LEU A 72 19.54 -3.59 -9.37
N TRP A 73 20.14 -4.40 -8.50
CA TRP A 73 21.20 -5.31 -8.94
C TRP A 73 20.67 -6.30 -9.99
N ALA A 74 19.51 -6.91 -9.76
CA ALA A 74 18.91 -7.86 -10.68
C ALA A 74 18.54 -7.22 -12.03
N ILE A 75 17.95 -6.02 -12.03
CA ILE A 75 17.58 -5.29 -13.25
C ILE A 75 18.82 -4.98 -14.09
N ASN A 76 19.94 -4.60 -13.46
CA ASN A 76 21.12 -4.13 -14.18
C ASN A 76 22.12 -5.24 -14.53
N HIS A 77 22.03 -6.44 -13.91
CA HIS A 77 23.03 -7.48 -14.10
C HIS A 77 22.47 -8.88 -14.39
N LEU A 78 21.24 -9.18 -13.97
CA LEU A 78 20.65 -10.51 -14.09
C LEU A 78 19.63 -10.61 -15.22
N LEU A 79 18.88 -9.53 -15.47
CA LEU A 79 17.84 -9.49 -16.49
C LEU A 79 18.42 -9.04 -17.82
N ASP A 80 18.11 -9.77 -18.88
CA ASP A 80 18.52 -9.45 -20.25
C ASP A 80 17.61 -8.38 -20.84
N ILE A 81 17.78 -7.14 -20.35
CA ILE A 81 16.99 -5.98 -20.78
C ILE A 81 17.77 -5.21 -21.84
N PRO A 82 17.16 -4.89 -23.01
CA PRO A 82 17.80 -4.06 -24.02
C PRO A 82 18.31 -2.73 -23.43
N THR A 83 19.50 -2.31 -23.82
CA THR A 83 20.18 -1.13 -23.25
C THR A 83 19.39 0.18 -23.40
N ASP A 84 18.63 0.30 -24.48
CA ASP A 84 17.74 1.42 -24.74
C ASP A 84 16.51 1.44 -23.81
N ARG A 85 16.14 0.31 -23.22
CA ARG A 85 15.02 0.14 -22.27
C ARG A 85 15.43 0.12 -20.80
N LEU A 86 16.72 0.01 -20.49
CA LEU A 86 17.22 -0.11 -19.14
C LEU A 86 16.81 1.08 -18.24
N VAL A 87 16.85 2.29 -18.77
CA VAL A 87 16.43 3.50 -18.05
C VAL A 87 14.93 3.47 -17.73
N ALA A 88 14.11 3.02 -18.67
CA ALA A 88 12.67 2.87 -18.46
C ALA A 88 12.37 1.79 -17.42
N ALA A 89 13.05 0.63 -17.50
CA ALA A 89 12.90 -0.46 -16.54
C ALA A 89 13.23 -0.02 -15.10
N ASN A 90 14.34 0.70 -14.90
CA ASN A 90 14.71 1.24 -13.60
C ASN A 90 13.65 2.22 -13.06
N LYS A 91 13.11 3.12 -13.90
CA LYS A 91 12.03 4.04 -13.49
C LYS A 91 10.77 3.28 -13.09
N VAL A 92 10.35 2.30 -13.89
CA VAL A 92 9.18 1.45 -13.59
C VAL A 92 9.37 0.72 -12.26
N PHE A 93 10.55 0.18 -12.02
CA PHE A 93 10.88 -0.47 -10.76
C PHE A 93 10.73 0.49 -9.58
N GLN A 94 11.27 1.70 -9.66
CA GLN A 94 11.17 2.70 -8.59
C GLN A 94 9.71 3.07 -8.28
N TYR A 95 8.88 3.34 -9.30
CA TYR A 95 7.47 3.64 -9.07
C TYR A 95 6.68 2.43 -8.53
N SER A 96 7.02 1.23 -8.99
CA SER A 96 6.42 -0.01 -8.45
C SER A 96 6.80 -0.23 -6.99
N LEU A 97 8.03 0.10 -6.60
CA LEU A 97 8.51 0.03 -5.23
C LEU A 97 7.77 1.04 -4.33
N ILE A 98 7.55 2.27 -4.81
CA ILE A 98 6.74 3.27 -4.10
C ILE A 98 5.30 2.76 -3.91
N THR A 99 4.68 2.20 -4.95
CA THR A 99 3.34 1.59 -4.88
C THR A 99 3.29 0.49 -3.81
N PHE A 100 4.30 -0.36 -3.79
CA PHE A 100 4.42 -1.45 -2.82
C PHE A 100 4.56 -0.96 -1.38
N VAL A 101 5.40 0.05 -1.14
CA VAL A 101 5.58 0.68 0.19
C VAL A 101 4.26 1.27 0.70
N PHE A 102 3.53 2.02 -0.14
CA PHE A 102 2.22 2.53 0.24
C PHE A 102 1.24 1.40 0.56
N GLY A 103 1.27 0.30 -0.21
CA GLY A 103 0.46 -0.88 0.04
C GLY A 103 0.70 -1.50 1.42
N ILE A 104 1.96 -1.56 1.90
CA ILE A 104 2.29 -2.06 3.24
C ILE A 104 1.82 -1.08 4.33
N ILE A 105 2.14 0.20 4.19
CA ILE A 105 1.82 1.22 5.21
C ILE A 105 0.30 1.40 5.36
N GLN A 106 -0.47 1.15 4.31
CA GLN A 106 -1.93 1.24 4.31
C GLN A 106 -2.60 0.14 5.13
N VAL A 107 -1.96 -1.03 5.31
CA VAL A 107 -2.58 -2.23 5.92
C VAL A 107 -3.23 -1.96 7.29
N PRO A 108 -2.59 -1.31 8.27
CA PRO A 108 -3.23 -1.08 9.57
C PRO A 108 -4.46 -0.16 9.49
N TYR A 109 -4.46 0.83 8.61
CA TYR A 109 -5.59 1.74 8.41
C TYR A 109 -6.78 1.06 7.74
N HIS A 110 -6.50 0.22 6.74
CA HIS A 110 -7.48 -0.64 6.11
C HIS A 110 -8.07 -1.65 7.11
N ALA A 111 -7.21 -2.31 7.89
CA ALA A 111 -7.62 -3.25 8.93
C ALA A 111 -8.50 -2.60 10.00
N ALA A 112 -8.19 -1.36 10.41
CA ALA A 112 -8.99 -0.59 11.34
C ALA A 112 -10.40 -0.31 10.78
N THR A 113 -10.50 0.10 9.52
CA THR A 113 -11.79 0.39 8.86
C THR A 113 -12.70 -0.85 8.87
N ILE A 114 -12.14 -2.02 8.61
CA ILE A 114 -12.90 -3.29 8.63
C ILE A 114 -13.25 -3.71 10.07
N ALA A 115 -12.30 -3.59 11.01
CA ALA A 115 -12.55 -3.94 12.41
C ALA A 115 -13.69 -3.14 13.04
N TYR A 116 -13.88 -1.88 12.61
CA TYR A 116 -15.02 -1.03 12.99
C TYR A 116 -16.28 -1.26 12.16
N GLU A 117 -16.33 -2.32 11.34
CA GLU A 117 -17.46 -2.69 10.47
C GLU A 117 -17.88 -1.55 9.50
N ARG A 118 -16.95 -0.64 9.16
CA ARG A 118 -17.20 0.48 8.24
C ARG A 118 -17.07 0.05 6.79
N MET A 119 -17.86 -0.97 6.40
CA MET A 119 -17.82 -1.57 5.07
C MET A 119 -18.20 -0.59 3.96
N ASN A 120 -19.05 0.40 4.25
CA ASN A 120 -19.40 1.46 3.31
C ASN A 120 -18.18 2.33 2.94
N VAL A 121 -17.31 2.64 3.89
CA VAL A 121 -16.08 3.42 3.66
C VAL A 121 -15.09 2.58 2.85
N TYR A 122 -14.90 1.33 3.26
CA TYR A 122 -14.08 0.38 2.52
C TYR A 122 -14.52 0.27 1.05
N ALA A 123 -15.81 0.05 0.80
CA ALA A 123 -16.36 -0.05 -0.54
C ALA A 123 -16.18 1.26 -1.33
N SER A 124 -16.43 2.41 -0.71
CA SER A 124 -16.27 3.72 -1.36
C SER A 124 -14.82 3.97 -1.80
N ILE A 125 -13.83 3.73 -0.92
CA ILE A 125 -12.41 3.90 -1.24
C ILE A 125 -11.98 2.90 -2.32
N SER A 126 -12.47 1.65 -2.27
CA SER A 126 -12.18 0.63 -3.29
C SER A 126 -12.75 1.01 -4.66
N ILE A 127 -13.94 1.62 -4.71
CA ILE A 127 -14.53 2.13 -5.95
C ILE A 127 -13.69 3.30 -6.50
N VAL A 128 -13.29 4.25 -5.64
CA VAL A 128 -12.42 5.36 -6.05
C VAL A 128 -11.09 4.83 -6.63
N ASP A 129 -10.46 3.86 -5.96
CA ASP A 129 -9.23 3.23 -6.43
C ASP A 129 -9.42 2.57 -7.82
N ALA A 130 -10.50 1.82 -7.99
CA ALA A 130 -10.83 1.17 -9.27
C ALA A 130 -11.07 2.19 -10.39
N VAL A 131 -11.82 3.26 -10.11
CA VAL A 131 -12.10 4.33 -11.07
C VAL A 131 -10.80 5.06 -11.44
N LEU A 132 -9.94 5.38 -10.49
CA LEU A 132 -8.66 6.02 -10.76
C LEU A 132 -7.75 5.14 -11.62
N LYS A 133 -7.71 3.82 -11.37
CA LYS A 133 -6.98 2.86 -12.21
C LYS A 133 -7.54 2.78 -13.63
N LEU A 134 -8.86 2.85 -13.80
CA LEU A 134 -9.50 2.91 -15.11
C LEU A 134 -9.13 4.21 -15.85
N ILE A 135 -9.17 5.34 -15.15
CA ILE A 135 -8.73 6.64 -15.70
C ILE A 135 -7.25 6.58 -16.09
N ALA A 136 -6.38 6.00 -15.25
CA ALA A 136 -4.97 5.81 -15.57
C ALA A 136 -4.77 4.98 -16.85
N ALA A 137 -5.52 3.88 -17.00
CA ALA A 137 -5.49 3.07 -18.22
C ALA A 137 -5.96 3.85 -19.46
N TYR A 138 -6.98 4.69 -19.32
CA TYR A 138 -7.44 5.56 -20.42
C TYR A 138 -6.40 6.61 -20.80
N LEU A 139 -5.75 7.25 -19.82
CA LEU A 139 -4.72 8.26 -20.05
C LEU A 139 -3.50 7.69 -20.80
N LEU A 140 -3.25 6.39 -20.72
CA LEU A 140 -2.20 5.72 -21.49
C LEU A 140 -2.40 5.85 -23.01
N LEU A 141 -3.63 5.95 -23.48
CA LEU A 141 -3.93 6.11 -24.91
C LEU A 141 -3.44 7.46 -25.43
N MET A 142 -3.37 8.46 -24.54
CA MET A 142 -2.98 9.85 -24.84
C MET A 142 -1.54 10.18 -24.42
N ALA A 143 -0.82 9.22 -23.84
CA ALA A 143 0.51 9.47 -23.28
C ALA A 143 1.54 9.84 -24.37
N PRO A 144 2.20 11.00 -24.27
CA PRO A 144 3.23 11.46 -25.23
C PRO A 144 4.62 10.86 -24.93
N VAL A 145 4.77 10.14 -23.83
CA VAL A 145 6.02 9.58 -23.30
C VAL A 145 5.94 8.05 -23.25
N ASP A 146 7.00 7.41 -22.73
CA ASP A 146 7.02 5.96 -22.53
C ASP A 146 5.83 5.53 -21.68
N ARG A 147 4.90 4.79 -22.29
CA ARG A 147 3.63 4.38 -21.71
C ARG A 147 3.81 3.55 -20.43
N LEU A 148 4.85 2.73 -20.37
CA LEU A 148 5.12 1.87 -19.23
C LEU A 148 5.55 2.69 -18.01
N VAL A 149 6.44 3.67 -18.21
CA VAL A 149 6.88 4.59 -17.15
C VAL A 149 5.71 5.45 -16.68
N PHE A 150 4.95 6.00 -17.61
CA PHE A 150 3.80 6.84 -17.27
C PHE A 150 2.73 6.08 -16.47
N TYR A 151 2.46 4.83 -16.85
CA TYR A 151 1.52 3.98 -16.11
C TYR A 151 1.98 3.69 -14.69
N SER A 152 3.26 3.33 -14.51
CA SER A 152 3.81 3.08 -13.17
C SER A 152 3.77 4.32 -12.27
N GLN A 153 3.98 5.52 -12.84
CA GLN A 153 3.81 6.80 -12.11
C GLN A 153 2.37 6.99 -11.63
N LEU A 154 1.40 6.76 -12.52
CA LEU A 154 -0.02 6.88 -12.17
C LEU A 154 -0.42 5.88 -11.07
N LEU A 155 0.06 4.63 -11.15
CA LEU A 155 -0.20 3.63 -10.10
C LEU A 155 0.41 4.03 -8.75
N ALA A 156 1.61 4.60 -8.74
CA ALA A 156 2.24 5.11 -7.53
C ALA A 156 1.43 6.28 -6.92
N ALA A 157 0.95 7.20 -7.75
CA ALA A 157 0.09 8.31 -7.31
C ALA A 157 -1.24 7.79 -6.75
N ILE A 158 -1.88 6.82 -7.41
CA ILE A 158 -3.15 6.22 -6.96
C ILE A 158 -2.96 5.51 -5.61
N SER A 159 -1.89 4.75 -5.42
CA SER A 159 -1.61 4.09 -4.14
C SER A 159 -1.40 5.09 -3.02
N GLY A 160 -0.73 6.21 -3.28
CA GLY A 160 -0.60 7.32 -2.34
C GLY A 160 -1.93 7.96 -1.98
N ILE A 161 -2.81 8.19 -2.97
CA ILE A 161 -4.17 8.72 -2.75
C ILE A 161 -4.99 7.75 -1.91
N SER A 162 -4.99 6.46 -2.24
CA SER A 162 -5.70 5.43 -1.48
C SER A 162 -5.22 5.36 -0.02
N PHE A 163 -3.90 5.41 0.21
CA PHE A 163 -3.35 5.50 1.56
C PHE A 163 -3.84 6.75 2.29
N LEU A 164 -3.78 7.92 1.66
CA LEU A 164 -4.23 9.18 2.27
C LEU A 164 -5.72 9.15 2.63
N LEU A 165 -6.58 8.57 1.80
CA LEU A 165 -8.00 8.43 2.10
C LEU A 165 -8.24 7.59 3.36
N TYR A 166 -7.59 6.43 3.49
CA TYR A 166 -7.70 5.61 4.70
C TYR A 166 -7.08 6.31 5.91
N PHE A 167 -5.91 6.93 5.76
CA PHE A 167 -5.25 7.66 6.82
C PHE A 167 -6.12 8.78 7.38
N VAL A 168 -6.62 9.66 6.51
CA VAL A 168 -7.49 10.78 6.90
C VAL A 168 -8.77 10.29 7.54
N TYR A 169 -9.38 9.24 6.99
CA TYR A 169 -10.58 8.65 7.56
C TYR A 169 -10.36 8.16 9.00
N VAL A 170 -9.29 7.39 9.22
CA VAL A 170 -8.96 6.86 10.56
C VAL A 170 -8.66 7.99 11.54
N GLN A 171 -7.89 8.99 11.14
CA GLN A 171 -7.56 10.14 11.98
C GLN A 171 -8.78 10.98 12.38
N LEU A 172 -9.74 11.15 11.49
CA LEU A 172 -10.91 12.02 11.74
C LEU A 172 -12.06 11.28 12.43
N GLN A 173 -12.29 10.02 12.07
CA GLN A 173 -13.49 9.28 12.47
C GLN A 173 -13.23 8.24 13.56
N LEU A 174 -12.01 7.71 13.66
CA LEU A 174 -11.64 6.67 14.62
C LEU A 174 -10.66 7.23 15.67
N LYS A 175 -11.02 8.40 16.23
CA LYS A 175 -10.15 9.13 17.19
C LYS A 175 -9.74 8.32 18.41
N GLU A 176 -10.57 7.37 18.84
CA GLU A 176 -10.29 6.49 19.98
C GLU A 176 -9.03 5.64 19.79
N MET A 177 -8.62 5.40 18.54
CA MET A 177 -7.39 4.66 18.22
C MET A 177 -6.14 5.52 18.20
N VAL A 178 -6.32 6.85 18.03
CA VAL A 178 -5.20 7.78 17.78
C VAL A 178 -4.90 8.65 19.00
N ILE A 179 -5.95 9.02 19.75
CA ILE A 179 -5.84 9.93 20.89
C ILE A 179 -6.02 9.13 22.19
N PRO A 180 -5.08 9.24 23.16
CA PRO A 180 -5.25 8.58 24.43
C PRO A 180 -6.55 9.04 25.12
N PRO A 181 -7.28 8.15 25.80
CA PRO A 181 -8.47 8.53 26.53
C PRO A 181 -8.09 9.62 27.53
N GLN A 182 -8.71 10.79 27.41
CA GLN A 182 -8.62 11.79 28.45
C GLN A 182 -9.22 11.17 29.70
N ASN A 183 -8.39 11.03 30.76
CA ASN A 183 -8.87 10.65 32.08
C ASN A 183 -9.93 11.68 32.50
N HIS A 184 -11.19 11.39 32.28
CA HIS A 184 -12.23 11.99 33.09
C HIS A 184 -12.04 11.39 34.49
N SER A 185 -11.21 12.07 35.31
CA SER A 185 -11.26 11.89 36.76
C SER A 185 -12.71 12.14 37.17
N MET A 186 -13.43 11.04 37.46
CA MET A 186 -14.68 11.13 38.18
C MET A 186 -14.35 11.71 39.56
N ASN A 187 -14.74 12.96 39.79
CA ASN A 187 -14.97 13.51 41.10
C ASN A 187 -16.32 13.01 41.61
#